data_b81f2afff19c935d30b0a7b05c93ad05
#
_entry.id   b81f2afff19c935d30b0a7b05c93ad05
#
_cell.length_a   1.000
_cell.length_b   1.000
_cell.length_c   1.000
_cell.angle_alpha   90.00
_cell.angle_beta   90.00
_cell.angle_gamma   90.00
#
_symmetry.space_group_name_H-M   'P 1'
#
loop_
_entity.id
_entity.type
_entity.pdbx_description
1 polymer ?
#
loop_
_entity_poly.entity_id
_entity_poly.type
_entity_poly.pdbx_seq_one_letter_code
_entity_poly.pdbx_strand_id
1 'polypeptide(L)'
;MMNNYENQIPWKDWKIVHRLGGGGFGTVYEIERDFYGEEELAAMKVIRIPKEESDLEEDYNSGMTEEEVQEKYTYIQSYFSKEYQLMLEFKGHSNIVNCHDFSVVQNPDGPGCTLYIRMELLKPLKEVLKTETFSEERIVQLGMDICRALEVCERRDVIHRDIKPDNIMMSEFGNFKLGDFGIARTMEKTMSATMTGTDWYMAPEVAKKMKYGKSVDTYSLGLVLYWLLNDRRLPFVSEKDRISVKDMQEAYRLRMRGEEIPEPKSGSRRLKEVVLKALSFDREKRYRSGKEMLEAITACKLSKEKKIEQTEVYEDECWDDYDGETIGS
;
A
#
# COMPACT_ATOMS: atom_id res chain seq x y z
N MET A 1 -15.61 26.03 10.49
CA MET A 1 -16.88 25.96 9.72
C MET A 1 -16.73 24.77 8.78
N MET A 2 -17.57 23.75 8.87
CA MET A 2 -17.59 22.66 7.90
C MET A 2 -18.00 23.25 6.55
N ASN A 3 -17.14 23.09 5.53
CA ASN A 3 -17.45 23.60 4.20
C ASN A 3 -18.69 22.90 3.64
N ASN A 4 -19.61 23.68 3.04
CA ASN A 4 -20.88 23.25 2.50
C ASN A 4 -20.84 22.04 1.51
N TYR A 5 -19.66 21.68 0.99
CA TYR A 5 -19.46 20.59 0.04
C TYR A 5 -19.34 19.20 0.71
N GLU A 6 -19.08 19.12 2.01
CA GLU A 6 -19.03 17.85 2.74
C GLU A 6 -20.39 17.20 2.91
N ASN A 7 -21.46 17.94 2.70
CA ASN A 7 -22.85 17.45 2.81
C ASN A 7 -23.46 16.95 1.50
N GLN A 8 -22.74 16.99 0.38
CA GLN A 8 -23.26 16.56 -0.93
C GLN A 8 -22.63 15.23 -1.36
N ILE A 9 -23.03 14.13 -0.69
CA ILE A 9 -22.70 12.79 -1.18
C ILE A 9 -23.47 12.57 -2.49
N PRO A 10 -22.80 12.16 -3.60
CA PRO A 10 -23.50 11.98 -4.89
C PRO A 10 -24.43 10.77 -4.93
N TRP A 11 -24.34 9.88 -3.95
CA TRP A 11 -25.21 8.71 -3.82
C TRP A 11 -26.34 8.98 -2.84
N LYS A 12 -27.55 8.89 -3.34
CA LYS A 12 -28.76 9.01 -2.54
C LYS A 12 -28.78 7.95 -1.43
N ASP A 13 -29.25 8.32 -0.24
CA ASP A 13 -29.40 7.45 0.94
C ASP A 13 -28.09 7.14 1.72
N TRP A 14 -26.92 7.57 1.24
CA TRP A 14 -25.67 7.50 1.99
C TRP A 14 -25.47 8.73 2.86
N LYS A 15 -24.91 8.55 4.07
CA LYS A 15 -24.55 9.62 5.03
C LYS A 15 -23.10 9.47 5.46
N ILE A 16 -22.43 10.58 5.76
CA ILE A 16 -21.09 10.58 6.38
C ILE A 16 -21.27 10.25 7.87
N VAL A 17 -20.53 9.23 8.33
CA VAL A 17 -20.44 8.86 9.75
C VAL A 17 -19.34 9.68 10.41
N HIS A 18 -18.10 9.50 9.95
CA HIS A 18 -16.95 10.25 10.44
C HIS A 18 -15.79 10.23 9.44
N ARG A 19 -14.79 11.08 9.69
CA ARG A 19 -13.56 11.13 8.91
C ARG A 19 -12.60 10.03 9.34
N LEU A 20 -12.18 9.16 8.39
CA LEU A 20 -11.19 8.11 8.62
C LEU A 20 -9.75 8.62 8.49
N GLY A 21 -9.51 9.54 7.58
CA GLY A 21 -8.18 10.07 7.33
C GLY A 21 -8.12 11.06 6.19
N GLY A 22 -6.91 11.50 5.85
CA GLY A 22 -6.69 12.39 4.70
C GLY A 22 -5.21 12.60 4.47
N GLY A 23 -4.87 13.00 3.26
CA GLY A 23 -3.50 13.23 2.83
C GLY A 23 -3.43 14.10 1.58
N GLY A 24 -2.31 14.04 0.86
CA GLY A 24 -2.10 14.81 -0.37
C GLY A 24 -3.18 14.59 -1.43
N PHE A 25 -3.77 13.40 -1.45
CA PHE A 25 -4.71 12.94 -2.47
C PHE A 25 -6.18 12.95 -2.03
N GLY A 26 -6.54 13.71 -1.01
CA GLY A 26 -7.93 13.86 -0.58
C GLY A 26 -8.21 13.37 0.83
N THR A 27 -9.49 13.35 1.18
CA THR A 27 -10.00 12.96 2.49
C THR A 27 -10.83 11.68 2.36
N VAL A 28 -10.69 10.77 3.33
CA VAL A 28 -11.47 9.52 3.38
C VAL A 28 -12.44 9.59 4.54
N TYR A 29 -13.70 9.25 4.28
CA TYR A 29 -14.78 9.19 5.23
C TYR A 29 -15.34 7.79 5.30
N GLU A 30 -15.83 7.39 6.46
CA GLU A 30 -16.77 6.30 6.61
C GLU A 30 -18.17 6.84 6.28
N ILE A 31 -18.88 6.11 5.46
CA ILE A 31 -20.24 6.41 5.05
C ILE A 31 -21.12 5.19 5.33
N GLU A 32 -22.40 5.47 5.66
CA GLU A 32 -23.42 4.46 5.96
C GLU A 32 -24.69 4.69 5.16
N ARG A 33 -25.43 3.62 4.96
CA ARG A 33 -26.84 3.71 4.57
C ARG A 33 -27.66 2.60 5.23
N ASP A 34 -28.94 2.84 5.40
CA ASP A 34 -29.91 1.79 5.70
C ASP A 34 -30.28 1.06 4.40
N PHE A 35 -30.10 -0.24 4.39
CA PHE A 35 -30.49 -1.10 3.27
C PHE A 35 -31.41 -2.20 3.76
N TYR A 36 -32.73 -1.96 3.64
CA TYR A 36 -33.77 -2.86 4.11
C TYR A 36 -33.70 -3.21 5.61
N GLY A 37 -33.30 -2.25 6.45
CA GLY A 37 -33.20 -2.42 7.89
C GLY A 37 -31.85 -2.97 8.35
N GLU A 38 -30.90 -3.15 7.44
CA GLU A 38 -29.50 -3.47 7.75
C GLU A 38 -28.59 -2.29 7.43
N GLU A 39 -27.63 -2.03 8.31
CA GLU A 39 -26.65 -0.97 8.12
C GLU A 39 -25.54 -1.45 7.16
N GLU A 40 -25.42 -0.77 6.02
CA GLU A 40 -24.33 -0.99 5.06
C GLU A 40 -23.29 0.10 5.23
N LEU A 41 -22.02 -0.30 5.47
CA LEU A 41 -20.90 0.59 5.62
C LEU A 41 -19.99 0.58 4.40
N ALA A 42 -19.41 1.73 4.07
CA ALA A 42 -18.41 1.87 3.02
C ALA A 42 -17.39 2.97 3.35
N ALA A 43 -16.25 2.96 2.67
CA ALA A 43 -15.33 4.09 2.66
C ALA A 43 -15.60 4.98 1.45
N MET A 44 -15.57 6.30 1.65
CA MET A 44 -15.68 7.29 0.59
C MET A 44 -14.44 8.17 0.58
N LYS A 45 -13.67 8.13 -0.52
CA LYS A 45 -12.56 9.05 -0.76
C LYS A 45 -13.05 10.25 -1.56
N VAL A 46 -12.76 11.44 -1.08
CA VAL A 46 -13.12 12.73 -1.70
C VAL A 46 -11.85 13.43 -2.15
N ILE A 47 -11.77 13.74 -3.44
CA ILE A 47 -10.63 14.44 -4.06
C ILE A 47 -11.17 15.71 -4.70
N ARG A 48 -10.63 16.85 -4.29
CA ARG A 48 -10.97 18.15 -4.88
C ARG A 48 -9.92 18.57 -5.88
N ILE A 49 -10.36 19.14 -6.99
CA ILE A 49 -9.55 19.68 -8.07
C ILE A 49 -10.11 21.06 -8.44
N PRO A 50 -9.38 22.15 -8.19
CA PRO A 50 -8.13 22.23 -7.40
C PRO A 50 -8.31 21.77 -5.96
N LYS A 51 -7.20 21.46 -5.29
CA LYS A 51 -7.22 20.98 -3.91
C LYS A 51 -7.67 22.07 -2.93
N GLU A 52 -7.15 23.27 -3.13
CA GLU A 52 -7.44 24.47 -2.35
C GLU A 52 -7.77 25.64 -3.28
N GLU A 53 -8.53 26.62 -2.81
CA GLU A 53 -8.85 27.83 -3.57
C GLU A 53 -7.58 28.64 -3.90
N SER A 54 -6.58 28.59 -3.01
CA SER A 54 -5.28 29.21 -3.24
C SER A 54 -4.54 28.68 -4.47
N ASP A 55 -4.73 27.41 -4.82
CA ASP A 55 -4.10 26.82 -6.03
C ASP A 55 -4.65 27.49 -7.29
N LEU A 56 -5.94 27.83 -7.29
CA LEU A 56 -6.59 28.53 -8.37
C LEU A 56 -6.12 29.99 -8.46
N GLU A 57 -5.98 30.66 -7.31
CA GLU A 57 -5.46 32.02 -7.24
C GLU A 57 -4.00 32.10 -7.72
N GLU A 58 -3.17 31.12 -7.37
CA GLU A 58 -1.78 31.05 -7.86
C GLU A 58 -1.71 30.90 -9.38
N ASP A 59 -2.60 30.10 -9.98
CA ASP A 59 -2.66 29.92 -11.43
C ASP A 59 -2.99 31.25 -12.14
N TYR A 60 -4.00 31.96 -11.69
CA TYR A 60 -4.34 33.27 -12.25
C TYR A 60 -3.24 34.32 -12.02
N ASN A 61 -2.62 34.31 -10.84
CA ASN A 61 -1.50 35.21 -10.53
C ASN A 61 -0.24 34.89 -11.36
N SER A 62 -0.08 33.64 -11.80
CA SER A 62 1.00 33.25 -12.73
C SER A 62 0.77 33.73 -14.17
N GLY A 63 -0.40 34.33 -14.45
CA GLY A 63 -0.77 34.87 -15.76
C GLY A 63 -1.54 33.92 -16.65
N MET A 64 -2.02 32.78 -16.12
CA MET A 64 -2.88 31.86 -16.89
C MET A 64 -4.24 32.49 -17.17
N THR A 65 -4.73 32.31 -18.38
CA THR A 65 -6.08 32.68 -18.77
C THR A 65 -7.11 31.71 -18.19
N GLU A 66 -8.37 32.10 -18.14
CA GLU A 66 -9.46 31.26 -17.67
C GLU A 66 -9.56 29.94 -18.48
N GLU A 67 -9.31 30.01 -19.78
CA GLU A 67 -9.31 28.85 -20.69
C GLU A 67 -8.16 27.90 -20.38
N GLU A 68 -6.94 28.39 -20.16
CA GLU A 68 -5.77 27.59 -19.77
C GLU A 68 -5.95 26.93 -18.39
N VAL A 69 -6.55 27.63 -17.43
CA VAL A 69 -6.89 27.08 -16.11
C VAL A 69 -7.93 25.96 -16.24
N GLN A 70 -8.99 26.16 -17.05
CA GLN A 70 -10.00 25.15 -17.30
C GLN A 70 -9.40 23.90 -17.97
N GLU A 71 -8.53 24.05 -18.96
CA GLU A 71 -7.83 22.96 -19.63
C GLU A 71 -6.94 22.19 -18.63
N LYS A 72 -6.18 22.89 -17.80
CA LYS A 72 -5.33 22.30 -16.75
C LYS A 72 -6.13 21.40 -15.82
N TYR A 73 -7.23 21.87 -15.26
CA TYR A 73 -8.01 21.09 -14.30
C TYR A 73 -8.80 19.95 -14.96
N THR A 74 -9.24 20.14 -16.21
CA THR A 74 -9.84 19.06 -17.02
C THR A 74 -8.82 17.94 -17.28
N TYR A 75 -7.58 18.30 -17.57
CA TYR A 75 -6.50 17.35 -17.75
C TYR A 75 -6.23 16.56 -16.45
N ILE A 76 -6.11 17.25 -15.30
CA ILE A 76 -5.93 16.61 -13.98
C ILE A 76 -7.11 15.66 -13.67
N GLN A 77 -8.35 16.11 -13.86
CA GLN A 77 -9.54 15.28 -13.69
C GLN A 77 -9.47 14.00 -14.53
N SER A 78 -9.00 14.09 -15.79
CA SER A 78 -8.91 12.94 -16.69
C SER A 78 -7.97 11.85 -16.17
N TYR A 79 -6.90 12.24 -15.47
CA TYR A 79 -5.98 11.29 -14.85
C TYR A 79 -6.60 10.53 -13.70
N PHE A 80 -7.24 11.24 -12.77
CA PHE A 80 -7.94 10.58 -11.66
C PHE A 80 -9.05 9.66 -12.17
N SER A 81 -9.82 10.11 -13.17
CA SER A 81 -10.88 9.28 -13.74
C SER A 81 -10.34 7.98 -14.35
N LYS A 82 -9.18 8.01 -15.02
CA LYS A 82 -8.53 6.82 -15.55
C LYS A 82 -8.05 5.87 -14.43
N GLU A 83 -7.53 6.41 -13.33
CA GLU A 83 -7.14 5.61 -12.17
C GLU A 83 -8.32 4.80 -11.63
N TYR A 84 -9.46 5.45 -11.47
CA TYR A 84 -10.65 4.78 -10.95
C TYR A 84 -11.32 3.84 -11.96
N GLN A 85 -11.29 4.14 -13.23
CA GLN A 85 -11.69 3.18 -14.27
C GLN A 85 -10.86 1.91 -14.18
N LEU A 86 -9.54 2.04 -13.97
CA LEU A 86 -8.66 0.91 -13.78
C LEU A 86 -8.99 0.12 -12.49
N MET A 87 -9.29 0.81 -11.38
CA MET A 87 -9.71 0.14 -10.13
C MET A 87 -11.01 -0.67 -10.33
N LEU A 88 -11.95 -0.18 -11.13
CA LEU A 88 -13.17 -0.92 -11.47
C LEU A 88 -12.87 -2.20 -12.27
N GLU A 89 -11.83 -2.22 -13.11
CA GLU A 89 -11.41 -3.42 -13.83
C GLU A 89 -10.85 -4.52 -12.90
N PHE A 90 -10.37 -4.15 -11.73
CA PHE A 90 -9.89 -5.08 -10.70
C PHE A 90 -11.00 -5.50 -9.71
N LYS A 91 -12.23 -5.09 -9.94
CA LYS A 91 -13.38 -5.41 -9.08
C LYS A 91 -13.50 -6.91 -8.83
N GLY A 92 -13.66 -7.27 -7.56
CA GLY A 92 -13.78 -8.66 -7.12
C GLY A 92 -12.46 -9.40 -6.90
N HIS A 93 -11.30 -8.77 -7.11
CA HIS A 93 -10.01 -9.38 -6.79
C HIS A 93 -9.78 -9.37 -5.26
N SER A 94 -9.42 -10.53 -4.69
CA SER A 94 -9.30 -10.72 -3.23
C SER A 94 -8.21 -9.85 -2.57
N ASN A 95 -7.17 -9.46 -3.33
CA ASN A 95 -6.02 -8.72 -2.79
C ASN A 95 -5.88 -7.29 -3.34
N ILE A 96 -6.93 -6.77 -3.96
CA ILE A 96 -7.02 -5.35 -4.37
C ILE A 96 -8.24 -4.74 -3.70
N VAL A 97 -8.11 -3.50 -3.22
CA VAL A 97 -9.23 -2.75 -2.64
C VAL A 97 -10.35 -2.62 -3.67
N ASN A 98 -11.53 -3.07 -3.31
CA ASN A 98 -12.67 -3.09 -4.22
C ASN A 98 -13.31 -1.71 -4.31
N CYS A 99 -13.24 -1.10 -5.49
CA CYS A 99 -14.00 0.11 -5.81
C CYS A 99 -15.40 -0.29 -6.24
N HIS A 100 -16.43 0.25 -5.57
CA HIS A 100 -17.83 -0.01 -5.91
C HIS A 100 -18.28 0.83 -7.10
N ASP A 101 -18.03 2.13 -7.00
CA ASP A 101 -18.32 3.14 -8.01
C ASP A 101 -17.59 4.46 -7.73
N PHE A 102 -17.65 5.39 -8.67
CA PHE A 102 -17.19 6.76 -8.47
C PHE A 102 -18.11 7.75 -9.16
N SER A 103 -18.07 9.00 -8.69
CA SER A 103 -18.81 10.13 -9.26
C SER A 103 -17.91 11.35 -9.38
N VAL A 104 -18.13 12.13 -10.43
CA VAL A 104 -17.45 13.42 -10.67
C VAL A 104 -18.51 14.51 -10.66
N VAL A 105 -18.37 15.45 -9.75
CA VAL A 105 -19.25 16.61 -9.61
C VAL A 105 -18.46 17.86 -10.00
N GLN A 106 -18.88 18.54 -11.06
CA GLN A 106 -18.23 19.77 -11.52
C GLN A 106 -18.46 20.88 -10.50
N ASN A 107 -17.48 21.76 -10.33
CA ASN A 107 -17.61 22.93 -9.49
C ASN A 107 -18.63 23.89 -10.15
N PRO A 108 -19.66 24.33 -9.45
CA PRO A 108 -20.70 25.18 -10.05
C PRO A 108 -20.21 26.60 -10.37
N ASP A 109 -19.24 27.09 -9.60
CA ASP A 109 -18.83 28.50 -9.58
C ASP A 109 -17.42 28.73 -10.19
N GLY A 110 -16.85 27.71 -10.86
CA GLY A 110 -15.52 27.86 -11.44
C GLY A 110 -14.93 26.57 -11.99
N PRO A 111 -13.67 26.61 -12.45
CA PRO A 111 -13.00 25.47 -13.04
C PRO A 111 -12.76 24.36 -11.99
N GLY A 112 -12.72 23.12 -12.48
CA GLY A 112 -12.43 21.96 -11.65
C GLY A 112 -13.65 21.17 -11.19
N CYS A 113 -13.42 20.19 -10.30
CA CYS A 113 -14.45 19.25 -9.87
C CYS A 113 -14.11 18.60 -8.52
N THR A 114 -15.08 17.90 -7.97
CA THR A 114 -14.88 16.97 -6.85
C THR A 114 -15.13 15.54 -7.30
N LEU A 115 -14.15 14.67 -7.09
CA LEU A 115 -14.32 13.23 -7.31
C LEU A 115 -14.67 12.56 -5.99
N TYR A 116 -15.67 11.71 -6.04
CA TYR A 116 -16.12 10.86 -4.95
C TYR A 116 -15.92 9.40 -5.36
N ILE A 117 -15.21 8.63 -4.55
CA ILE A 117 -14.95 7.22 -4.81
C ILE A 117 -15.50 6.43 -3.65
N ARG A 118 -16.45 5.53 -3.92
CA ARG A 118 -16.99 4.62 -2.92
C ARG A 118 -16.29 3.26 -3.05
N MET A 119 -15.77 2.78 -1.93
CA MET A 119 -15.02 1.54 -1.87
C MET A 119 -15.35 0.75 -0.60
N GLU A 120 -14.94 -0.50 -0.55
CA GLU A 120 -15.07 -1.32 0.66
C GLU A 120 -14.38 -0.66 1.86
N LEU A 121 -15.02 -0.77 3.02
CA LEU A 121 -14.45 -0.29 4.28
C LEU A 121 -13.46 -1.32 4.83
N LEU A 122 -12.21 -0.94 4.97
CA LEU A 122 -11.12 -1.81 5.39
C LEU A 122 -10.28 -1.16 6.49
N LYS A 123 -9.55 -1.97 7.26
CA LYS A 123 -8.62 -1.47 8.28
C LYS A 123 -7.25 -1.21 7.68
N PRO A 124 -6.69 0.02 7.75
CA PRO A 124 -5.32 0.30 7.34
C PRO A 124 -4.31 -0.57 8.11
N LEU A 125 -3.27 -1.07 7.43
CA LEU A 125 -2.21 -1.89 8.05
C LEU A 125 -1.63 -1.21 9.30
N LYS A 126 -1.41 0.10 9.26
CA LYS A 126 -0.90 0.86 10.42
C LYS A 126 -1.82 0.81 11.64
N GLU A 127 -3.14 0.79 11.43
CA GLU A 127 -4.10 0.66 12.53
C GLU A 127 -4.10 -0.76 13.12
N VAL A 128 -4.06 -1.77 12.26
CA VAL A 128 -3.94 -3.17 12.67
C VAL A 128 -2.69 -3.38 13.55
N LEU A 129 -1.57 -2.81 13.14
CA LEU A 129 -0.30 -2.92 13.85
C LEU A 129 -0.26 -2.16 15.20
N LYS A 130 -1.24 -1.33 15.54
CA LYS A 130 -1.34 -0.74 16.89
C LYS A 130 -1.78 -1.76 17.92
N THR A 131 -2.58 -2.75 17.53
CA THR A 131 -3.18 -3.76 18.40
C THR A 131 -2.61 -5.16 18.20
N GLU A 132 -1.99 -5.42 17.03
CA GLU A 132 -1.48 -6.73 16.68
C GLU A 132 0.04 -6.70 16.43
N THR A 133 0.72 -7.75 16.89
CA THR A 133 2.11 -8.04 16.50
C THR A 133 2.09 -9.17 15.48
N PHE A 134 2.73 -8.95 14.34
CA PHE A 134 2.72 -9.95 13.30
C PHE A 134 3.79 -11.02 13.51
N SER A 135 3.37 -12.28 13.46
CA SER A 135 4.29 -13.41 13.32
C SER A 135 4.92 -13.42 11.94
N GLU A 136 5.96 -14.22 11.74
CA GLU A 136 6.59 -14.41 10.43
C GLU A 136 5.58 -14.93 9.39
N GLU A 137 4.70 -15.86 9.79
CA GLU A 137 3.64 -16.41 8.94
C GLU A 137 2.70 -15.30 8.45
N ARG A 138 2.38 -14.36 9.33
CA ARG A 138 1.52 -13.23 9.01
C ARG A 138 2.20 -12.26 8.03
N ILE A 139 3.51 -12.05 8.19
CA ILE A 139 4.34 -11.25 7.28
C ILE A 139 4.45 -11.93 5.91
N VAL A 140 4.67 -13.24 5.89
CA VAL A 140 4.68 -14.05 4.66
C VAL A 140 3.33 -13.97 3.95
N GLN A 141 2.21 -14.07 4.69
CA GLN A 141 0.87 -13.93 4.13
C GLN A 141 0.67 -12.57 3.47
N LEU A 142 1.07 -11.48 4.16
CA LEU A 142 1.03 -10.12 3.58
C LEU A 142 1.84 -10.06 2.28
N GLY A 143 3.06 -10.58 2.29
CA GLY A 143 3.91 -10.61 1.10
C GLY A 143 3.24 -11.35 -0.06
N MET A 144 2.66 -12.52 0.19
CA MET A 144 1.95 -13.32 -0.81
C MET A 144 0.73 -12.58 -1.37
N ASP A 145 -0.07 -11.97 -0.50
CA ASP A 145 -1.29 -11.27 -0.90
C ASP A 145 -0.99 -10.05 -1.77
N ILE A 146 0.02 -9.25 -1.40
CA ILE A 146 0.42 -8.10 -2.20
C ILE A 146 1.07 -8.55 -3.52
N CYS A 147 1.87 -9.62 -3.52
CA CYS A 147 2.41 -10.18 -4.77
C CYS A 147 1.30 -10.63 -5.74
N ARG A 148 0.19 -11.22 -5.24
CA ARG A 148 -0.97 -11.57 -6.06
C ARG A 148 -1.64 -10.33 -6.66
N ALA A 149 -1.76 -9.25 -5.88
CA ALA A 149 -2.23 -7.97 -6.40
C ALA A 149 -1.33 -7.44 -7.52
N LEU A 150 0.00 -7.49 -7.32
CA LEU A 150 0.98 -7.07 -8.34
C LEU A 150 0.91 -7.91 -9.61
N GLU A 151 0.74 -9.23 -9.50
CA GLU A 151 0.60 -10.11 -10.66
C GLU A 151 -0.59 -9.69 -11.55
N VAL A 152 -1.72 -9.30 -10.94
CA VAL A 152 -2.90 -8.83 -11.67
C VAL A 152 -2.65 -7.48 -12.32
N CYS A 153 -2.00 -6.54 -11.62
CA CYS A 153 -1.60 -5.25 -12.17
C CYS A 153 -0.68 -5.44 -13.40
N GLU A 154 0.29 -6.34 -13.28
CA GLU A 154 1.27 -6.63 -14.34
C GLU A 154 0.64 -7.21 -15.61
N ARG A 155 -0.43 -8.01 -15.50
CA ARG A 155 -1.20 -8.53 -16.65
C ARG A 155 -1.90 -7.42 -17.43
N ARG A 156 -2.10 -6.25 -16.84
CA ARG A 156 -2.72 -5.06 -17.43
C ARG A 156 -1.71 -3.95 -17.71
N ASP A 157 -0.39 -4.27 -17.66
CA ASP A 157 0.72 -3.30 -17.81
C ASP A 157 0.67 -2.13 -16.82
N VAL A 158 0.08 -2.35 -15.65
CA VAL A 158 0.00 -1.37 -14.58
C VAL A 158 1.17 -1.56 -13.63
N ILE A 159 1.83 -0.45 -13.28
CA ILE A 159 2.81 -0.35 -12.20
C ILE A 159 2.16 0.48 -11.11
N HIS A 160 2.14 -0.03 -9.87
CA HIS A 160 1.43 0.63 -8.76
C HIS A 160 2.14 1.90 -8.26
N ARG A 161 3.48 1.89 -8.15
CA ARG A 161 4.36 3.03 -7.83
C ARG A 161 4.24 3.63 -6.43
N ASP A 162 3.30 3.19 -5.62
CA ASP A 162 3.09 3.73 -4.27
C ASP A 162 2.80 2.63 -3.22
N ILE A 163 3.58 1.53 -3.27
CA ILE A 163 3.46 0.48 -2.26
C ILE A 163 4.14 0.93 -0.97
N LYS A 164 3.34 1.04 0.08
CA LYS A 164 3.73 1.45 1.43
C LYS A 164 2.69 0.96 2.44
N PRO A 165 2.99 0.95 3.76
CA PRO A 165 2.03 0.51 4.77
C PRO A 165 0.70 1.27 4.77
N ASP A 166 0.69 2.53 4.31
CA ASP A 166 -0.52 3.35 4.24
C ASP A 166 -1.51 2.87 3.17
N ASN A 167 -1.02 2.23 2.12
CA ASN A 167 -1.81 1.75 0.99
C ASN A 167 -2.08 0.24 1.05
N ILE A 168 -1.73 -0.40 2.16
CA ILE A 168 -2.06 -1.81 2.44
C ILE A 168 -3.17 -1.82 3.49
N MET A 169 -4.26 -2.48 3.15
CA MET A 169 -5.43 -2.63 4.00
C MET A 169 -5.62 -4.08 4.39
N MET A 170 -6.35 -4.34 5.47
CA MET A 170 -6.75 -5.68 5.90
C MET A 170 -8.27 -5.79 5.91
N SER A 171 -8.77 -6.86 5.29
CA SER A 171 -10.19 -7.22 5.33
C SER A 171 -10.56 -7.87 6.67
N GLU A 172 -11.85 -7.95 6.96
CA GLU A 172 -12.36 -8.68 8.13
C GLU A 172 -11.98 -10.17 8.16
N PHE A 173 -11.80 -10.77 6.97
CA PHE A 173 -11.33 -12.15 6.82
C PHE A 173 -9.81 -12.30 6.93
N GLY A 174 -9.09 -11.23 7.25
CA GLY A 174 -7.66 -11.22 7.45
C GLY A 174 -6.80 -11.21 6.18
N ASN A 175 -7.36 -11.07 4.98
CA ASN A 175 -6.60 -10.92 3.74
C ASN A 175 -6.04 -9.50 3.62
N PHE A 176 -4.82 -9.39 3.08
CA PHE A 176 -4.25 -8.09 2.78
C PHE A 176 -4.60 -7.65 1.36
N LYS A 177 -4.94 -6.38 1.23
CA LYS A 177 -5.37 -5.76 -0.03
C LYS A 177 -4.57 -4.51 -0.32
N LEU A 178 -4.19 -4.35 -1.58
CA LEU A 178 -3.49 -3.18 -2.08
C LEU A 178 -4.49 -2.14 -2.57
N GLY A 179 -4.38 -0.92 -2.08
CA GLY A 179 -5.21 0.21 -2.47
C GLY A 179 -4.40 1.41 -2.93
N ASP A 180 -5.06 2.46 -3.35
CA ASP A 180 -4.48 3.74 -3.79
C ASP A 180 -3.37 3.56 -4.86
N PHE A 181 -3.79 3.28 -6.09
CA PHE A 181 -2.88 3.24 -7.24
C PHE A 181 -2.25 4.61 -7.45
N GLY A 182 -0.92 4.67 -7.48
CA GLY A 182 -0.16 5.92 -7.54
C GLY A 182 -0.15 6.60 -8.92
N ILE A 183 -1.20 6.47 -9.74
CA ILE A 183 -1.29 7.08 -11.08
C ILE A 183 -1.32 8.61 -10.95
N ALA A 184 -2.14 9.13 -10.05
CA ALA A 184 -2.22 10.56 -9.75
C ALA A 184 -0.90 11.14 -9.24
N ARG A 185 -0.12 10.36 -8.50
CA ARG A 185 1.19 10.76 -7.97
C ARG A 185 2.24 11.02 -9.04
N THR A 186 2.11 10.41 -10.20
CA THR A 186 3.00 10.68 -11.33
C THR A 186 2.87 12.14 -11.79
N MET A 187 1.69 12.75 -11.60
CA MET A 187 1.45 14.15 -11.95
C MET A 187 1.96 15.14 -10.89
N GLU A 188 1.73 14.88 -9.59
CA GLU A 188 2.23 15.78 -8.54
C GLU A 188 3.75 15.93 -8.57
N LYS A 189 4.49 14.85 -8.89
CA LYS A 189 5.95 14.92 -9.04
C LYS A 189 6.41 15.77 -10.22
N THR A 190 5.54 16.01 -11.17
CA THR A 190 5.80 16.94 -12.28
C THR A 190 5.57 18.38 -11.81
N MET A 191 4.74 18.60 -10.79
CA MET A 191 4.31 19.92 -10.31
C MET A 191 4.96 20.35 -8.99
N SER A 192 5.49 19.46 -8.16
CA SER A 192 6.08 19.79 -6.86
C SER A 192 7.45 19.14 -6.64
N ALA A 193 8.41 19.95 -6.17
CA ALA A 193 9.79 19.51 -5.88
C ALA A 193 9.99 18.99 -4.43
N THR A 194 8.94 18.97 -3.60
CA THR A 194 9.06 18.68 -2.16
C THR A 194 8.94 17.19 -1.88
N MET A 195 9.95 16.61 -1.20
CA MET A 195 9.90 15.22 -0.71
C MET A 195 8.82 15.09 0.37
N THR A 196 7.83 14.23 0.11
CA THR A 196 6.81 13.85 1.08
C THR A 196 7.20 12.56 1.80
N GLY A 197 6.61 12.28 2.99
CA GLY A 197 6.86 11.04 3.75
C GLY A 197 6.59 9.75 2.96
N THR A 198 5.97 9.86 1.81
CA THR A 198 5.66 8.79 0.86
C THR A 198 6.89 8.33 0.06
N ASP A 199 7.91 9.17 -0.08
CA ASP A 199 9.10 8.88 -0.90
C ASP A 199 10.05 7.86 -0.27
N TRP A 200 9.88 7.58 1.02
CA TRP A 200 10.75 6.64 1.74
C TRP A 200 10.70 5.19 1.23
N TYR A 201 9.62 4.78 0.55
CA TYR A 201 9.46 3.44 0.00
C TYR A 201 9.82 3.32 -1.48
N MET A 202 10.31 4.40 -2.09
CA MET A 202 10.60 4.47 -3.51
C MET A 202 11.89 3.73 -3.88
N ALA A 203 11.87 3.09 -5.05
CA ALA A 203 13.05 2.48 -5.65
C ALA A 203 14.05 3.53 -6.15
N PRO A 204 15.38 3.24 -6.12
CA PRO A 204 16.42 4.20 -6.51
C PRO A 204 16.26 4.79 -7.91
N GLU A 205 15.88 3.99 -8.89
CA GLU A 205 15.67 4.43 -10.27
C GLU A 205 14.47 5.38 -10.42
N VAL A 206 13.41 5.20 -9.62
CA VAL A 206 12.25 6.11 -9.60
C VAL A 206 12.67 7.45 -8.99
N ALA A 207 13.40 7.41 -7.87
CA ALA A 207 13.92 8.60 -7.21
C ALA A 207 14.85 9.41 -8.12
N LYS A 208 15.67 8.71 -8.93
CA LYS A 208 16.61 9.32 -9.89
C LYS A 208 15.96 9.69 -11.22
N LYS A 209 14.62 9.56 -11.36
CA LYS A 209 13.87 9.83 -12.60
C LYS A 209 14.39 9.05 -13.82
N MET A 210 14.93 7.86 -13.60
CA MET A 210 15.41 6.98 -14.65
C MET A 210 14.24 6.18 -15.25
N LYS A 211 14.43 5.57 -16.43
CA LYS A 211 13.47 4.63 -16.99
C LYS A 211 13.40 3.39 -16.10
N TYR A 212 12.20 2.97 -15.72
CA TYR A 212 11.95 1.85 -14.81
C TYR A 212 10.86 0.92 -15.32
N GLY A 213 10.75 -0.25 -14.71
CA GLY A 213 9.76 -1.28 -15.01
C GLY A 213 9.07 -1.79 -13.73
N LYS A 214 8.44 -2.96 -13.81
CA LYS A 214 7.61 -3.57 -12.75
C LYS A 214 8.39 -3.88 -11.45
N SER A 215 9.70 -4.05 -11.53
CA SER A 215 10.58 -4.31 -10.38
C SER A 215 10.63 -3.19 -9.33
N VAL A 216 10.09 -2.01 -9.61
CA VAL A 216 9.98 -0.94 -8.61
C VAL A 216 8.95 -1.28 -7.54
N ASP A 217 7.89 -1.99 -7.89
CA ASP A 217 6.86 -2.41 -6.95
C ASP A 217 7.35 -3.55 -6.05
N THR A 218 8.13 -4.51 -6.59
CA THR A 218 8.75 -5.57 -5.77
C THR A 218 9.79 -5.00 -4.81
N TYR A 219 10.51 -3.94 -5.18
CA TYR A 219 11.41 -3.22 -4.29
C TYR A 219 10.63 -2.53 -3.15
N SER A 220 9.56 -1.81 -3.47
CA SER A 220 8.73 -1.14 -2.48
C SER A 220 8.06 -2.13 -1.51
N LEU A 221 7.59 -3.28 -2.01
CA LEU A 221 7.10 -4.38 -1.17
C LEU A 221 8.22 -4.94 -0.30
N GLY A 222 9.42 -5.12 -0.84
CA GLY A 222 10.61 -5.52 -0.09
C GLY A 222 10.88 -4.60 1.11
N LEU A 223 10.72 -3.27 0.94
CA LEU A 223 10.85 -2.30 2.03
C LEU A 223 9.75 -2.44 3.08
N VAL A 224 8.52 -2.75 2.69
CA VAL A 224 7.41 -3.02 3.64
C VAL A 224 7.70 -4.26 4.46
N LEU A 225 8.13 -5.36 3.82
CA LEU A 225 8.49 -6.60 4.52
C LEU A 225 9.71 -6.40 5.42
N TYR A 226 10.75 -5.70 4.94
CA TYR A 226 11.90 -5.33 5.76
C TYR A 226 11.48 -4.55 7.00
N TRP A 227 10.64 -3.53 6.83
CA TRP A 227 10.13 -2.70 7.90
C TRP A 227 9.37 -3.51 8.96
N LEU A 228 8.55 -4.48 8.54
CA LEU A 228 7.85 -5.40 9.46
C LEU A 228 8.80 -6.30 10.23
N LEU A 229 9.87 -6.79 9.59
CA LEU A 229 10.89 -7.67 10.18
C LEU A 229 11.95 -6.91 10.99
N ASN A 230 11.97 -5.58 10.96
CA ASN A 230 12.99 -4.73 11.56
C ASN A 230 12.42 -3.71 12.54
N ASP A 231 11.54 -4.13 13.43
CA ASP A 231 10.91 -3.28 14.46
C ASP A 231 10.31 -1.98 13.89
N ARG A 232 9.69 -2.07 12.70
CA ARG A 232 9.10 -0.94 11.98
C ARG A 232 10.09 0.16 11.63
N ARG A 233 11.34 -0.23 11.32
CA ARG A 233 12.40 0.66 10.84
C ARG A 233 12.85 0.26 9.45
N LEU A 234 12.97 1.25 8.56
CA LEU A 234 13.55 1.06 7.23
C LEU A 234 15.06 0.80 7.32
N PRO A 235 15.70 0.24 6.29
CA PRO A 235 17.14 0.05 6.27
C PRO A 235 17.91 1.34 6.60
N PHE A 236 18.95 1.22 7.41
CA PHE A 236 19.83 2.32 7.89
C PHE A 236 19.18 3.31 8.86
N VAL A 237 17.92 3.17 9.22
CA VAL A 237 17.33 4.00 10.26
C VAL A 237 17.89 3.59 11.61
N SER A 238 18.36 4.57 12.36
CA SER A 238 19.01 4.35 13.67
C SER A 238 18.08 3.69 14.69
N GLU A 239 18.67 3.00 15.67
CA GLU A 239 17.97 2.30 16.75
C GLU A 239 17.48 3.24 17.89
N LYS A 240 17.63 4.55 17.73
CA LYS A 240 17.18 5.54 18.71
C LYS A 240 15.65 5.45 18.93
N ASP A 241 15.20 5.74 20.14
CA ASP A 241 13.78 5.73 20.51
C ASP A 241 12.94 6.72 19.68
N ARG A 242 13.54 7.86 19.31
CA ARG A 242 12.90 8.86 18.44
C ARG A 242 13.65 8.97 17.12
N ILE A 243 12.95 8.64 16.03
CA ILE A 243 13.45 8.79 14.66
C ILE A 243 13.17 10.22 14.21
N SER A 244 14.19 10.97 13.86
CA SER A 244 14.06 12.30 13.29
C SER A 244 13.91 12.26 11.77
N VAL A 245 13.42 13.35 11.18
CA VAL A 245 13.40 13.50 9.71
C VAL A 245 14.80 13.39 9.12
N LYS A 246 15.82 13.86 9.83
CA LYS A 246 17.25 13.74 9.39
C LYS A 246 17.71 12.29 9.35
N ASP A 247 17.32 11.46 10.34
CA ASP A 247 17.63 10.02 10.33
C ASP A 247 16.99 9.34 9.12
N MET A 248 15.74 9.70 8.79
CA MET A 248 15.05 9.17 7.61
C MET A 248 15.69 9.62 6.29
N GLN A 249 16.09 10.87 6.20
CA GLN A 249 16.79 11.42 5.03
C GLN A 249 18.14 10.75 4.81
N GLU A 250 18.92 10.53 5.87
CA GLU A 250 20.21 9.84 5.78
C GLU A 250 20.01 8.37 5.36
N ALA A 251 19.09 7.64 5.98
CA ALA A 251 18.75 6.28 5.62
C ALA A 251 18.33 6.16 4.14
N TYR A 252 17.51 7.10 3.67
CA TYR A 252 17.15 7.21 2.26
C TYR A 252 18.37 7.44 1.37
N ARG A 253 19.25 8.37 1.73
CA ARG A 253 20.46 8.71 0.98
C ARG A 253 21.39 7.52 0.83
N LEU A 254 21.60 6.74 1.88
CA LEU A 254 22.41 5.53 1.85
C LEU A 254 21.85 4.50 0.87
N ARG A 255 20.54 4.26 0.90
CA ARG A 255 19.87 3.38 -0.08
C ARG A 255 20.03 3.88 -1.53
N MET A 256 19.89 5.20 -1.75
CA MET A 256 20.04 5.81 -3.08
C MET A 256 21.49 5.76 -3.62
N ARG A 257 22.48 5.59 -2.74
CA ARG A 257 23.89 5.36 -3.11
C ARG A 257 24.20 3.90 -3.39
N GLY A 258 23.33 2.98 -2.99
CA GLY A 258 23.54 1.54 -3.17
C GLY A 258 24.39 0.91 -2.08
N GLU A 259 24.43 1.53 -0.90
CA GLU A 259 25.06 0.90 0.28
C GLU A 259 24.41 -0.46 0.56
N GLU A 260 25.21 -1.42 1.01
CA GLU A 260 24.75 -2.77 1.31
C GLU A 260 23.70 -2.74 2.43
N ILE A 261 22.50 -3.23 2.13
CA ILE A 261 21.37 -3.22 3.06
C ILE A 261 21.62 -4.26 4.16
N PRO A 262 21.64 -3.86 5.45
CA PRO A 262 21.79 -4.79 6.55
C PRO A 262 20.63 -5.77 6.63
N GLU A 263 20.85 -6.96 7.19
CA GLU A 263 19.79 -7.90 7.47
C GLU A 263 18.76 -7.32 8.46
N PRO A 264 17.47 -7.59 8.26
CA PRO A 264 16.47 -7.23 9.25
C PRO A 264 16.65 -8.06 10.52
N LYS A 265 16.21 -7.51 11.66
CA LYS A 265 16.41 -8.10 13.00
C LYS A 265 15.78 -9.48 13.16
N SER A 266 14.58 -9.66 12.63
CA SER A 266 13.79 -10.88 12.79
C SER A 266 13.50 -11.56 11.44
N GLY A 267 12.94 -12.75 11.50
CA GLY A 267 12.59 -13.56 10.34
C GLY A 267 13.59 -14.68 10.07
N SER A 268 13.09 -15.75 9.43
CA SER A 268 13.91 -16.88 9.01
C SER A 268 14.95 -16.44 7.97
N ARG A 269 16.04 -17.18 7.87
CA ARG A 269 17.12 -16.91 6.89
C ARG A 269 16.57 -16.79 5.46
N ARG A 270 15.65 -17.68 5.08
CA ARG A 270 15.04 -17.66 3.74
C ARG A 270 14.22 -16.40 3.49
N LEU A 271 13.41 -15.98 4.45
CA LEU A 271 12.61 -14.76 4.31
C LEU A 271 13.51 -13.52 4.23
N LYS A 272 14.57 -13.46 5.01
CA LYS A 272 15.59 -12.40 4.92
C LYS A 272 16.24 -12.36 3.54
N GLU A 273 16.65 -13.52 2.99
CA GLU A 273 17.21 -13.62 1.64
C GLU A 273 16.24 -13.10 0.57
N VAL A 274 14.93 -13.44 0.68
CA VAL A 274 13.89 -12.92 -0.23
C VAL A 274 13.78 -11.41 -0.15
N VAL A 275 13.74 -10.86 1.05
CA VAL A 275 13.62 -9.42 1.28
C VAL A 275 14.86 -8.68 0.75
N LEU A 276 16.06 -9.17 1.06
CA LEU A 276 17.31 -8.54 0.61
C LEU A 276 17.48 -8.63 -0.92
N LYS A 277 17.05 -9.74 -1.55
CA LYS A 277 17.02 -9.83 -3.01
C LYS A 277 16.07 -8.78 -3.61
N ALA A 278 14.88 -8.58 -3.05
CA ALA A 278 13.95 -7.54 -3.51
C ALA A 278 14.56 -6.13 -3.40
N LEU A 279 15.40 -5.90 -2.38
CA LEU A 279 16.04 -4.62 -2.09
C LEU A 279 17.38 -4.42 -2.78
N SER A 280 17.84 -5.34 -3.64
CA SER A 280 19.07 -5.18 -4.39
C SER A 280 19.11 -3.82 -5.11
N PHE A 281 20.23 -3.09 -5.00
CA PHE A 281 20.39 -1.82 -5.71
C PHE A 281 20.39 -2.03 -7.22
N ASP A 282 21.05 -3.09 -7.69
CA ASP A 282 20.99 -3.53 -9.08
C ASP A 282 19.63 -4.14 -9.37
N ARG A 283 18.83 -3.46 -10.17
CA ARG A 283 17.48 -3.88 -10.55
C ARG A 283 17.44 -5.23 -11.27
N GLU A 284 18.48 -5.61 -11.97
CA GLU A 284 18.55 -6.90 -12.70
C GLU A 284 18.72 -8.09 -11.74
N LYS A 285 19.14 -7.84 -10.50
CA LYS A 285 19.24 -8.83 -9.43
C LYS A 285 17.97 -8.98 -8.62
N ARG A 286 16.99 -8.07 -8.78
CA ARG A 286 15.71 -8.12 -8.07
C ARG A 286 14.76 -9.14 -8.69
N TYR A 287 13.60 -9.28 -8.08
CA TYR A 287 12.46 -9.95 -8.71
C TYR A 287 11.93 -9.06 -9.84
N ARG A 288 11.77 -9.65 -11.02
CA ARG A 288 11.32 -8.95 -12.22
C ARG A 288 9.82 -8.68 -12.21
N SER A 289 9.07 -9.45 -11.40
CA SER A 289 7.61 -9.41 -11.32
C SER A 289 7.11 -9.82 -9.93
N GLY A 290 5.87 -9.44 -9.62
CA GLY A 290 5.14 -9.91 -8.44
C GLY A 290 5.03 -11.44 -8.41
N LYS A 291 4.84 -12.08 -9.58
CA LYS A 291 4.80 -13.53 -9.69
C LYS A 291 6.11 -14.20 -9.24
N GLU A 292 7.26 -13.72 -9.73
CA GLU A 292 8.58 -14.27 -9.34
C GLU A 292 8.80 -14.13 -7.83
N MET A 293 8.43 -12.99 -7.25
CA MET A 293 8.53 -12.77 -5.80
C MET A 293 7.55 -13.65 -5.01
N LEU A 294 6.33 -13.85 -5.52
CA LEU A 294 5.33 -14.74 -4.93
C LEU A 294 5.85 -16.18 -4.80
N GLU A 295 6.46 -16.70 -5.85
CA GLU A 295 7.06 -18.04 -5.87
C GLU A 295 8.14 -18.17 -4.77
N ALA A 296 9.01 -17.17 -4.63
CA ALA A 296 10.05 -17.16 -3.62
C ALA A 296 9.50 -17.09 -2.19
N ILE A 297 8.48 -16.24 -1.94
CA ILE A 297 7.83 -16.12 -0.63
C ILE A 297 7.06 -17.42 -0.29
N THR A 298 6.38 -18.02 -1.25
CA THR A 298 5.65 -19.29 -1.05
C THR A 298 6.59 -20.42 -0.64
N ALA A 299 7.80 -20.47 -1.21
CA ALA A 299 8.80 -21.46 -0.83
C ALA A 299 9.27 -21.31 0.65
N CYS A 300 9.18 -20.10 1.22
CA CYS A 300 9.44 -19.89 2.65
C CYS A 300 8.39 -20.57 3.53
N LYS A 301 7.11 -20.50 3.15
CA LYS A 301 6.00 -21.16 3.86
C LYS A 301 6.13 -22.68 3.86
N LEU A 302 6.29 -23.27 2.69
CA LEU A 302 6.37 -24.72 2.51
C LEU A 302 7.54 -25.37 3.27
N SER A 303 8.65 -24.66 3.44
CA SER A 303 9.81 -25.20 4.16
C SER A 303 9.63 -25.21 5.69
N LYS A 304 8.73 -24.40 6.23
CA LYS A 304 8.36 -24.45 7.66
C LYS A 304 7.42 -25.62 7.94
N GLU A 305 6.40 -25.79 7.09
CA GLU A 305 5.45 -26.91 7.21
C GLU A 305 6.16 -28.26 7.22
N LYS A 306 7.10 -28.50 6.29
CA LYS A 306 7.91 -29.74 6.27
C LYS A 306 8.80 -29.92 7.50
N LYS A 307 9.28 -28.86 8.15
CA LYS A 307 10.05 -29.00 9.39
C LYS A 307 9.17 -29.38 10.58
N ILE A 308 7.95 -28.84 10.64
CA ILE A 308 6.98 -29.17 11.69
C ILE A 308 6.57 -30.64 11.58
N GLU A 309 6.19 -31.10 10.38
CA GLU A 309 5.86 -32.51 10.13
C GLU A 309 7.00 -33.48 10.50
N GLN A 310 8.25 -33.12 10.20
CA GLN A 310 9.41 -33.94 10.59
C GLN A 310 9.66 -33.95 12.10
N THR A 311 9.35 -32.87 12.82
CA THR A 311 9.52 -32.78 14.27
C THR A 311 8.43 -33.58 15.00
N GLU A 312 7.19 -33.53 14.53
CA GLU A 312 6.08 -34.30 15.07
C GLU A 312 6.28 -35.82 14.87
N VAL A 313 6.83 -36.25 13.73
CA VAL A 313 7.16 -37.66 13.48
C VAL A 313 8.28 -38.18 14.41
N TYR A 314 9.24 -37.34 14.78
CA TYR A 314 10.30 -37.73 15.73
C TYR A 314 9.81 -37.78 17.19
N GLU A 315 8.82 -37.01 17.57
CA GLU A 315 8.22 -37.05 18.91
C GLU A 315 7.31 -38.26 19.09
N ASP A 316 6.59 -38.70 18.06
CA ASP A 316 5.77 -39.93 18.10
C ASP A 316 6.60 -41.22 18.11
N GLU A 317 7.77 -41.26 17.46
CA GLU A 317 8.66 -42.44 17.46
C GLU A 317 9.43 -42.61 18.81
N CYS A 318 9.51 -41.59 19.66
CA CYS A 318 10.20 -41.69 20.96
C CYS A 318 9.38 -42.28 22.10
N TRP A 319 8.10 -42.60 21.93
CA TRP A 319 7.23 -43.08 22.99
C TRP A 319 6.95 -44.60 22.97
N ASP A 320 7.38 -45.36 21.97
CA ASP A 320 7.08 -46.78 21.79
C ASP A 320 8.12 -47.77 22.43
N ASP A 321 9.21 -47.27 23.08
CA ASP A 321 10.24 -48.13 23.67
C ASP A 321 10.26 -48.13 25.22
N TYR A 322 9.09 -48.20 25.88
CA TYR A 322 9.01 -48.49 27.30
C TYR A 322 8.06 -49.66 27.61
N ASP A 323 8.40 -50.84 27.07
CA ASP A 323 7.81 -52.09 27.54
C ASP A 323 8.50 -52.53 28.83
N GLY A 324 7.76 -52.42 29.93
CA GLY A 324 8.18 -52.83 31.26
C GLY A 324 8.44 -54.31 31.39
N GLU A 325 9.67 -54.68 31.69
CA GLU A 325 9.98 -55.98 32.29
C GLU A 325 9.47 -55.99 33.72
N THR A 326 8.41 -56.75 33.94
CA THR A 326 7.95 -57.21 35.24
C THR A 326 8.95 -58.22 35.79
N ILE A 327 9.67 -57.86 36.83
CA ILE A 327 10.40 -58.84 37.66
C ILE A 327 9.43 -59.38 38.72
N GLY A 328 9.05 -60.63 38.53
CA GLY A 328 8.39 -61.43 39.54
C GLY A 328 9.39 -62.13 40.42
N SER A 329 9.18 -62.05 41.72
CA SER A 329 9.29 -63.13 42.71
C SER A 329 9.04 -62.54 44.10
#